data_9408224c951bd6ac856a61d704de2686
#
_entry.id   9408224c951bd6ac856a61d704de2686
#
_cell.length_a   1.000
_cell.length_b   1.000
_cell.length_c   1.000
_cell.angle_alpha   90.00
_cell.angle_beta   90.00
_cell.angle_gamma   90.00
#
_symmetry.space_group_name_H-M   'P 1'
#
loop_
_entity.id
_entity.type
_entity.pdbx_description
1 polymer ?
#
loop_
_entity_poly.entity_id
_entity_poly.type
_entity_poly.pdbx_seq_one_letter_code
_entity_poly.pdbx_strand_id
1 'polypeptide(L)'
;MHLIQKILWALKMAPKDKDLQEIYNRVFEDAMEYMNKFPTQMVAATYIAIAMRLYKTTLAEDEYEAMIQTIMESEVEPYTPPKETKH
;
A
#
# COMPACT_ATOMS: atom_id res chain seq x y z
N MET A 1 -7.45 1.82 -7.59
CA MET A 1 -6.50 2.47 -6.67
C MET A 1 -7.16 3.47 -5.74
N HIS A 2 -8.37 3.16 -5.30
CA HIS A 2 -9.11 4.10 -4.44
C HIS A 2 -8.37 4.42 -3.15
N LEU A 3 -7.76 3.41 -2.53
CA LEU A 3 -7.07 3.64 -1.26
C LEU A 3 -5.92 4.62 -1.42
N ILE A 4 -5.11 4.44 -2.47
CA ILE A 4 -3.97 5.32 -2.70
C ILE A 4 -4.44 6.76 -2.90
N GLN A 5 -5.47 6.95 -3.72
CA GLN A 5 -5.99 8.29 -3.98
C GLN A 5 -6.56 8.92 -2.71
N LYS A 6 -7.25 8.13 -1.89
CA LYS A 6 -7.80 8.61 -0.64
C LYS A 6 -6.69 9.08 0.31
N ILE A 7 -5.62 8.30 0.39
CA ILE A 7 -4.48 8.66 1.22
C ILE A 7 -3.82 9.94 0.71
N LEU A 8 -3.60 10.04 -0.60
CA LEU A 8 -2.95 11.21 -1.16
C LEU A 8 -3.79 12.45 -1.00
N TRP A 9 -5.11 12.34 -1.09
CA TRP A 9 -6.00 13.46 -0.82
C TRP A 9 -5.86 13.94 0.62
N ALA A 10 -5.80 13.00 1.57
CA ALA A 10 -5.63 13.34 2.98
C ALA A 10 -4.30 14.07 3.21
N LEU A 11 -3.29 13.74 2.42
CA LEU A 11 -1.97 14.40 2.50
C LEU A 11 -1.89 15.65 1.63
N LYS A 12 -2.99 16.00 0.96
CA LYS A 12 -3.04 17.18 0.07
C LYS A 12 -2.03 17.09 -1.06
N MET A 13 -1.85 15.89 -1.58
CA MET A 13 -0.98 15.65 -2.73
C MET A 13 -1.80 15.42 -3.98
N ALA A 14 -1.26 15.88 -5.10
CA ALA A 14 -1.90 15.69 -6.40
C ALA A 14 -0.87 15.16 -7.40
N PRO A 15 -0.47 13.90 -7.26
CA PRO A 15 0.56 13.34 -8.14
C PRO A 15 0.00 13.14 -9.55
N LYS A 16 0.91 13.07 -10.52
CA LYS A 16 0.52 12.71 -11.87
C LYS A 16 0.11 11.25 -11.91
N ASP A 17 -0.92 10.96 -12.71
CA ASP A 17 -1.39 9.58 -12.86
C ASP A 17 -0.27 8.65 -13.34
N LYS A 18 0.59 9.16 -14.20
CA LYS A 18 1.71 8.37 -14.71
C LYS A 18 2.66 7.94 -13.61
N ASP A 19 3.00 8.87 -12.71
CA ASP A 19 3.90 8.57 -11.60
C ASP A 19 3.26 7.58 -10.64
N LEU A 20 2.00 7.77 -10.34
CA LEU A 20 1.28 6.88 -9.46
C LEU A 20 1.22 5.47 -10.03
N GLN A 21 0.93 5.35 -11.31
CA GLN A 21 0.87 4.05 -11.97
C GLN A 21 2.24 3.39 -11.96
N GLU A 22 3.28 4.15 -12.21
CA GLU A 22 4.63 3.59 -12.25
C GLU A 22 5.06 3.05 -10.89
N ILE A 23 4.87 3.83 -9.83
CA ILE A 23 5.29 3.36 -8.51
C ILE A 23 4.45 2.19 -8.05
N TYR A 24 3.14 2.22 -8.33
CA TYR A 24 2.28 1.10 -7.98
C TYR A 24 2.75 -0.19 -8.65
N ASN A 25 3.03 -0.11 -9.96
CA ASN A 25 3.44 -1.30 -10.70
C ASN A 25 4.77 -1.85 -10.18
N ARG A 26 5.72 -0.96 -9.88
CA ARG A 26 7.03 -1.41 -9.39
C ARG A 26 6.93 -2.06 -8.02
N VAL A 27 6.19 -1.44 -7.12
CA VAL A 27 6.05 -1.99 -5.78
C VAL A 27 5.28 -3.31 -5.82
N PHE A 28 4.24 -3.37 -6.65
CA PHE A 28 3.47 -4.60 -6.76
C PHE A 28 4.29 -5.75 -7.36
N GLU A 29 5.12 -5.45 -8.36
CA GLU A 29 6.01 -6.46 -8.93
C GLU A 29 6.99 -6.98 -7.90
N ASP A 30 7.55 -6.08 -7.09
CA ASP A 30 8.44 -6.50 -6.01
C ASP A 30 7.72 -7.40 -5.02
N ALA A 31 6.49 -7.05 -4.66
CA ALA A 31 5.71 -7.87 -3.75
C ALA A 31 5.47 -9.26 -4.31
N MET A 32 5.11 -9.33 -5.60
CA MET A 32 4.87 -10.62 -6.24
C MET A 32 6.12 -11.49 -6.23
N GLU A 33 7.29 -10.87 -6.45
CA GLU A 33 8.54 -11.59 -6.42
C GLU A 33 8.84 -12.14 -5.03
N TYR A 34 8.61 -11.33 -4.01
CA TYR A 34 8.81 -11.79 -2.63
C TYR A 34 7.90 -12.96 -2.28
N MET A 35 6.69 -12.98 -2.84
CA MET A 35 5.74 -14.04 -2.54
C MET A 35 6.14 -15.38 -3.14
N ASN A 36 7.12 -15.39 -4.03
CA ASN A 36 7.72 -16.65 -4.49
C ASN A 36 8.62 -17.29 -3.45
N LYS A 37 9.10 -16.51 -2.48
CA LYS A 37 10.08 -16.96 -1.50
C LYS A 37 9.54 -16.95 -0.07
N PHE A 38 8.56 -16.13 0.21
CA PHE A 38 8.08 -15.92 1.58
C PHE A 38 6.56 -16.01 1.59
N PRO A 39 5.96 -16.40 2.72
CA PRO A 39 4.50 -16.43 2.81
C PRO A 39 3.90 -15.04 2.55
N THR A 40 2.75 -15.05 1.87
CA THR A 40 2.07 -13.81 1.53
C THR A 40 1.80 -12.95 2.75
N GLN A 41 1.40 -13.57 3.86
CA GLN A 41 1.09 -12.81 5.06
C GLN A 41 2.32 -12.11 5.64
N MET A 42 3.46 -12.74 5.53
CA MET A 42 4.71 -12.14 5.98
C MET A 42 5.07 -10.93 5.11
N VAL A 43 4.90 -11.07 3.79
CA VAL A 43 5.18 -9.96 2.87
C VAL A 43 4.25 -8.79 3.16
N ALA A 44 2.97 -9.07 3.34
CA ALA A 44 1.99 -8.02 3.62
C ALA A 44 2.32 -7.29 4.93
N ALA A 45 2.63 -8.04 5.98
CA ALA A 45 2.96 -7.46 7.28
C ALA A 45 4.19 -6.55 7.19
N THR A 46 5.17 -6.97 6.39
CA THR A 46 6.39 -6.19 6.21
C THR A 46 6.09 -4.87 5.51
N TYR A 47 5.28 -4.90 4.46
CA TYR A 47 4.91 -3.67 3.76
C TYR A 47 4.16 -2.71 4.67
N ILE A 48 3.21 -3.23 5.46
CA ILE A 48 2.47 -2.38 6.39
C ILE A 48 3.41 -1.74 7.41
N ALA A 49 4.32 -2.53 7.98
CA ALA A 49 5.25 -2.02 8.99
C ALA A 49 6.12 -0.90 8.41
N ILE A 50 6.63 -1.09 7.21
CA ILE A 50 7.46 -0.08 6.57
C ILE A 50 6.64 1.17 6.26
N ALA A 51 5.44 0.99 5.73
CA ALA A 51 4.57 2.12 5.41
C ALA A 51 4.25 2.94 6.66
N MET A 52 3.95 2.27 7.76
CA MET A 52 3.66 2.97 9.00
C MET A 52 4.86 3.74 9.52
N ARG A 53 6.06 3.18 9.37
CA ARG A 53 7.27 3.89 9.77
C ARG A 53 7.48 5.14 8.93
N LEU A 54 7.22 5.07 7.63
CA LEU A 54 7.34 6.23 6.76
C LEU A 54 6.36 7.33 7.17
N TYR A 55 5.13 6.97 7.44
CA TYR A 55 4.15 7.94 7.90
C TYR A 55 4.51 8.53 9.26
N LYS A 56 4.95 7.67 10.19
CA LYS A 56 5.30 8.13 11.53
C LYS A 56 6.47 9.10 11.48
N THR A 57 7.36 8.93 10.51
CA THR A 57 8.53 9.80 10.36
C THR A 57 8.15 11.16 9.77
N THR A 58 7.12 11.21 8.92
CA THR A 58 6.84 12.41 8.13
C THR A 58 5.60 13.18 8.57
N LEU A 59 4.72 12.57 9.34
CA LEU A 59 3.47 13.20 9.75
C LEU A 59 3.51 13.60 11.21
N ALA A 60 2.77 14.65 11.56
CA ALA A 60 2.54 15.00 12.95
C ALA A 60 1.69 13.87 13.58
N GLU A 61 1.71 13.80 14.91
CA GLU A 61 1.07 12.67 15.60
C GLU A 61 -0.43 12.59 15.29
N ASP A 62 -1.13 13.71 15.31
CA ASP A 62 -2.55 13.72 15.02
C ASP A 62 -2.82 13.38 13.56
N GLU A 63 -1.95 13.81 12.66
CA GLU A 63 -2.07 13.46 11.25
C GLU A 63 -1.85 11.98 11.03
N TYR A 64 -0.87 11.41 11.74
CA TYR A 64 -0.61 9.98 11.64
C TYR A 64 -1.80 9.17 12.10
N GLU A 65 -2.39 9.53 13.24
CA GLU A 65 -3.55 8.80 13.75
C GLU A 65 -4.74 8.90 12.80
N ALA A 66 -4.97 10.07 12.23
CA ALA A 66 -6.05 10.25 11.27
C ALA A 66 -5.81 9.41 10.02
N MET A 67 -4.56 9.32 9.58
CA MET A 67 -4.21 8.51 8.41
C MET A 67 -4.47 7.03 8.67
N ILE A 68 -4.04 6.53 9.82
CA ILE A 68 -4.25 5.13 10.18
C ILE A 68 -5.74 4.83 10.22
N GLN A 69 -6.53 5.72 10.80
CA GLN A 69 -7.97 5.52 10.85
C GLN A 69 -8.59 5.49 9.45
N THR A 70 -8.16 6.41 8.58
CA THR A 70 -8.63 6.42 7.20
C THR A 70 -8.35 5.10 6.51
N ILE A 71 -7.16 4.56 6.72
CA ILE A 71 -6.76 3.29 6.12
C ILE A 71 -7.63 2.16 6.65
N MET A 72 -7.85 2.12 7.96
CA MET A 72 -8.62 1.05 8.58
C MET A 72 -10.09 1.06 8.17
N GLU A 73 -10.63 2.23 7.87
CA GLU A 73 -12.02 2.35 7.46
C GLU A 73 -12.21 2.16 5.96
N SER A 74 -11.13 2.03 5.21
CA SER A 74 -11.21 1.90 3.77
C SER A 74 -11.40 0.45 3.37
N GLU A 75 -12.18 0.25 2.29
CA GLU A 75 -12.33 -1.06 1.71
C GLU A 75 -11.33 -1.25 0.60
N VAL A 76 -10.74 -2.42 0.54
CA VAL A 76 -9.73 -2.75 -0.47
C VAL A 76 -10.16 -4.04 -1.15
N GLU A 77 -10.17 -4.03 -2.47
CA GLU A 77 -10.53 -5.22 -3.22
C GLU A 77 -9.32 -6.13 -3.40
N PRO A 78 -9.49 -7.43 -3.22
CA PRO A 78 -8.37 -8.33 -3.46
C PRO A 78 -8.03 -8.37 -4.95
N TYR A 79 -6.75 -8.59 -5.23
CA TYR A 79 -6.35 -8.80 -6.62
C TYR A 79 -6.67 -10.23 -7.03
N THR A 80 -6.78 -10.46 -8.34
CA THR A 80 -7.03 -11.79 -8.86
C THR A 80 -5.70 -12.50 -9.08
N PRO A 81 -5.44 -13.63 -8.37
CA PRO A 81 -4.18 -14.35 -8.56
C PRO A 81 -4.09 -14.95 -9.96
N PRO A 82 -2.88 -15.15 -10.48
CA PRO A 82 -2.72 -15.86 -11.76
C PRO A 82 -3.29 -17.26 -11.67
N LYS A 83 -3.87 -17.73 -12.76
CA LYS A 83 -4.53 -19.03 -12.77
C LYS A 83 -3.57 -20.20 -12.55
N GLU A 84 -2.35 -20.05 -13.01
CA GLU A 84 -1.36 -21.11 -12.86
C GLU A 84 -0.82 -21.20 -11.45
N THR A 85 -1.18 -20.28 -10.58
CA THR A 85 -0.74 -20.32 -9.19
C THR A 85 -1.52 -21.41 -8.46
N LYS A 86 -0.81 -22.36 -7.91
CA LYS A 86 -1.41 -23.48 -7.20
C LYS A 86 -1.18 -23.35 -5.71
N HIS A 87 -2.21 -23.62 -4.98
CA HIS A 87 -2.14 -23.55 -3.51
C HIS A 87 -2.87 -24.71 -2.89
#